data_c251efd5269978e78370ff0572c05855
#
_entry.id   c251efd5269978e78370ff0572c05855
#
_cell.length_a   1.000
_cell.length_b   1.000
_cell.length_c   1.000
_cell.angle_alpha   90.00
_cell.angle_beta   90.00
_cell.angle_gamma   90.00
#
_symmetry.space_group_name_H-M   'P 1'
#
loop_
_entity.id
_entity.type
_entity.pdbx_description
1 polymer ?
#
loop_
_entity_poly.entity_id
_entity_poly.type
_entity_poly.pdbx_seq_one_letter_code
_entity_poly.pdbx_strand_id
1 'polypeptide(L)'
;ANNNSNNGKKLRETLSETCTRRRAEGRNIVAGINTGFFNSHDGFPRGFHIEYGEPVFINNPTVRQSLSNHRPGFTFFEDRTVSFDNRSFTGYLKVNDTDYEYYSVNDTIVRLNNTDGYDANLYTSRFRKEPHPGIYNPVGSDALFVVGRCSQQMTVNDGWFDATVTAIVDGRNGASVEVPFVSEKTDWVLQVTGEKAAALAAALKVGDAVRINANVSIGSVSKQIIMHNSSMYRFLNGGNWNAVNDATLMPATCIGADQAGTTVKLVCVDGRTSIDTGMN
;
A
#
# COMPACT_ATOMS: atom_id res chain seq x y z
N ALA A 1 -2.66 0.39 10.27
CA ALA A 1 -2.40 1.82 10.25
C ALA A 1 -3.70 2.57 10.05
N ASN A 2 -3.92 3.56 10.87
CA ASN A 2 -5.17 4.27 10.87
C ASN A 2 -5.18 5.42 9.86
N ASN A 3 -6.24 5.52 9.09
CA ASN A 3 -6.43 6.59 8.10
C ASN A 3 -7.08 7.85 8.66
N ASN A 4 -7.35 7.91 9.96
CA ASN A 4 -7.79 9.15 10.57
C ASN A 4 -6.64 10.15 10.56
N SER A 5 -6.78 11.16 9.73
CA SER A 5 -5.89 12.32 9.74
C SER A 5 -6.64 13.48 10.34
N ASN A 6 -6.17 13.98 11.47
CA ASN A 6 -6.51 15.30 11.93
C ASN A 6 -5.43 16.23 11.37
N ASN A 7 -5.80 17.22 10.57
CA ASN A 7 -4.89 18.14 9.89
C ASN A 7 -3.78 17.46 9.04
N GLY A 8 -4.12 16.40 8.29
CA GLY A 8 -3.16 15.70 7.45
C GLY A 8 -2.22 14.74 8.17
N LYS A 9 -2.20 14.70 9.49
CA LYS A 9 -1.40 13.73 10.26
C LYS A 9 -2.19 12.45 10.46
N LYS A 10 -1.60 11.29 10.15
CA LYS A 10 -2.18 10.02 10.55
C LYS A 10 -2.05 9.89 12.06
N LEU A 11 -3.19 9.86 12.75
CA LEU A 11 -3.23 9.62 14.18
C LEU A 11 -3.05 8.13 14.44
N ARG A 12 -2.28 7.81 15.48
CA ARG A 12 -2.25 6.47 16.02
C ARG A 12 -3.49 6.27 16.88
N GLU A 13 -4.18 5.17 16.64
CA GLU A 13 -5.29 4.72 17.47
C GLU A 13 -4.91 3.41 18.14
N THR A 14 -5.40 3.21 19.34
CA THR A 14 -5.41 1.89 19.97
C THR A 14 -6.37 0.97 19.22
N LEU A 15 -6.22 -0.33 19.39
CA LEU A 15 -7.14 -1.31 18.80
C LEU A 15 -8.58 -1.06 19.25
N SER A 16 -8.78 -0.71 20.52
CA SER A 16 -10.08 -0.40 21.10
C SER A 16 -10.72 0.82 20.44
N GLU A 17 -9.96 1.91 20.28
CA GLU A 17 -10.44 3.13 19.61
C GLU A 17 -10.82 2.85 18.14
N THR A 18 -9.97 2.08 17.44
CA THR A 18 -10.25 1.67 16.07
C THR A 18 -11.55 0.85 15.99
N CYS A 19 -11.74 -0.13 16.85
CA CYS A 19 -12.97 -0.92 16.90
C CYS A 19 -14.20 -0.06 17.19
N THR A 20 -14.10 0.87 18.13
CA THR A 20 -15.19 1.80 18.49
C THR A 20 -15.57 2.68 17.30
N ARG A 21 -14.59 3.27 16.64
CA ARG A 21 -14.82 4.11 15.47
C ARG A 21 -15.44 3.30 14.32
N ARG A 22 -14.92 2.11 14.02
CA ARG A 22 -15.46 1.27 12.94
C ARG A 22 -16.88 0.80 13.21
N ARG A 23 -17.25 0.55 14.47
CA ARG A 23 -18.65 0.25 14.84
C ARG A 23 -19.54 1.48 14.63
N ALA A 24 -19.06 2.68 14.97
CA ALA A 24 -19.80 3.92 14.69
C ALA A 24 -20.00 4.17 13.19
N GLU A 25 -19.09 3.68 12.34
CA GLU A 25 -19.21 3.67 10.89
C GLU A 25 -20.16 2.55 10.36
N GLY A 26 -20.87 1.85 11.23
CA GLY A 26 -21.80 0.78 10.87
C GLY A 26 -21.14 -0.57 10.57
N ARG A 27 -19.87 -0.77 10.92
CA ARG A 27 -19.16 -2.04 10.71
C ARG A 27 -19.43 -3.02 11.83
N ASN A 28 -19.77 -4.26 11.49
CA ASN A 28 -19.88 -5.35 12.47
C ASN A 28 -18.48 -5.90 12.81
N ILE A 29 -17.90 -5.39 13.89
CA ILE A 29 -16.57 -5.81 14.36
C ILE A 29 -16.75 -6.91 15.39
N VAL A 30 -16.34 -8.13 15.05
CA VAL A 30 -16.40 -9.33 15.90
C VAL A 30 -15.09 -9.60 16.63
N ALA A 31 -13.95 -9.23 16.03
CA ALA A 31 -12.62 -9.39 16.61
C ALA A 31 -11.66 -8.36 16.03
N GLY A 32 -10.54 -8.14 16.70
CA GLY A 32 -9.47 -7.28 16.23
C GLY A 32 -8.12 -7.70 16.80
N ILE A 33 -7.07 -7.49 16.03
CA ILE A 33 -5.69 -7.76 16.40
C ILE A 33 -4.76 -6.75 15.74
N ASN A 34 -3.68 -6.37 16.42
CA ASN A 34 -2.64 -5.55 15.83
C ASN A 34 -1.85 -6.36 14.82
N THR A 35 -1.75 -5.86 13.60
CA THR A 35 -0.93 -6.48 12.55
C THR A 35 -0.19 -5.42 11.76
N GLY A 36 0.88 -5.87 11.07
CA GLY A 36 1.66 -5.03 10.18
C GLY A 36 2.52 -4.00 10.90
N PHE A 37 3.50 -3.53 10.15
CA PHE A 37 4.40 -2.49 10.60
C PHE A 37 3.97 -1.14 10.07
N PHE A 38 4.23 -0.13 10.86
CA PHE A 38 4.02 1.26 10.48
C PHE A 38 5.23 2.11 10.90
N ASN A 39 5.40 3.23 10.27
CA ASN A 39 6.39 4.21 10.69
C ASN A 39 5.90 4.89 11.97
N SER A 40 6.71 4.83 13.04
CA SER A 40 6.35 5.37 14.35
C SER A 40 6.15 6.89 14.37
N HIS A 41 6.76 7.63 13.43
CA HIS A 41 6.61 9.08 13.39
C HIS A 41 5.30 9.53 12.77
N ASP A 42 4.77 8.78 11.81
CA ASP A 42 3.68 9.23 10.98
C ASP A 42 2.51 8.26 10.85
N GLY A 43 2.66 7.03 11.36
CA GLY A 43 1.64 6.00 11.29
C GLY A 43 1.42 5.41 9.89
N PHE A 44 2.29 5.70 8.91
CA PHE A 44 2.19 5.05 7.60
C PHE A 44 2.49 3.56 7.66
N PRO A 45 1.69 2.72 6.98
CA PRO A 45 2.00 1.30 6.85
C PRO A 45 3.36 1.09 6.20
N ARG A 46 4.02 0.01 6.56
CA ARG A 46 5.22 -0.50 5.89
C ARG A 46 4.88 -1.81 5.19
N GLY A 47 5.28 -1.93 3.94
CA GLY A 47 4.94 -3.09 3.13
C GLY A 47 3.63 -2.91 2.39
N PHE A 48 2.96 -4.01 2.06
CA PHE A 48 1.66 -3.96 1.39
C PHE A 48 0.54 -3.75 2.41
N HIS A 49 -0.34 -2.81 2.11
CA HIS A 49 -1.57 -2.60 2.87
C HIS A 49 -2.72 -2.33 1.90
N ILE A 50 -3.72 -3.21 1.92
CA ILE A 50 -4.96 -3.11 1.15
C ILE A 50 -6.12 -3.14 2.13
N GLU A 51 -7.08 -2.25 1.97
CA GLU A 51 -8.25 -2.14 2.83
C GLU A 51 -9.52 -2.04 1.98
N TYR A 52 -10.42 -3.01 2.07
CA TYR A 52 -11.64 -3.12 1.23
C TYR A 52 -11.34 -3.06 -0.29
N GLY A 53 -10.30 -3.78 -0.70
CA GLY A 53 -9.86 -3.78 -2.10
C GLY A 53 -9.06 -2.54 -2.51
N GLU A 54 -9.10 -1.46 -1.74
CA GLU A 54 -8.39 -0.22 -2.03
C GLU A 54 -6.90 -0.33 -1.68
N PRO A 55 -5.98 -0.01 -2.60
CA PRO A 55 -4.56 0.02 -2.31
C PRO A 55 -4.23 1.24 -1.43
N VAL A 56 -3.95 0.99 -0.14
CA VAL A 56 -3.59 2.06 0.83
C VAL A 56 -2.12 2.38 0.78
N PHE A 57 -1.29 1.35 0.67
CA PHE A 57 0.15 1.46 0.54
C PHE A 57 0.70 0.20 -0.12
N ILE A 58 1.40 0.35 -1.20
CA ILE A 58 2.07 -0.75 -1.90
C ILE A 58 3.49 -0.31 -2.24
N ASN A 59 4.47 -1.00 -1.69
CA ASN A 59 5.83 -0.93 -2.17
C ASN A 59 6.13 -2.17 -3.01
N ASN A 60 6.84 -2.00 -4.11
CA ASN A 60 7.22 -3.13 -4.95
C ASN A 60 8.38 -3.91 -4.30
N PRO A 61 8.19 -5.18 -3.90
CA PRO A 61 9.24 -5.96 -3.27
C PRO A 61 10.39 -6.31 -4.21
N THR A 62 10.16 -6.37 -5.52
CA THR A 62 11.19 -6.71 -6.50
C THR A 62 12.18 -5.57 -6.72
N VAL A 63 11.74 -4.34 -6.52
CA VAL A 63 12.54 -3.14 -6.73
C VAL A 63 13.26 -2.70 -5.45
N ARG A 64 12.73 -3.04 -4.28
CA ARG A 64 13.39 -2.80 -2.99
C ARG A 64 13.91 -4.09 -2.40
N GLN A 65 15.20 -4.32 -2.53
CA GLN A 65 15.89 -5.44 -1.88
C GLN A 65 16.01 -5.34 -0.35
N SER A 66 15.32 -4.39 0.29
CA SER A 66 15.36 -4.33 1.75
C SER A 66 14.50 -5.45 2.35
N LEU A 67 14.97 -6.07 3.42
CA LEU A 67 14.31 -7.15 4.15
C LEU A 67 12.84 -6.84 4.52
N SER A 68 12.48 -5.56 4.61
CA SER A 68 11.11 -5.12 4.91
C SER A 68 10.10 -5.38 3.78
N ASN A 69 10.55 -5.60 2.55
CA ASN A 69 9.68 -5.69 1.37
C ASN A 69 9.32 -7.12 1.00
N HIS A 70 10.12 -8.09 1.45
CA HIS A 70 9.85 -9.52 1.28
C HIS A 70 9.11 -10.15 2.46
N ARG A 71 8.57 -9.32 3.35
CA ARG A 71 7.87 -9.82 4.54
C ARG A 71 6.62 -10.57 4.13
N PRO A 72 6.34 -11.71 4.75
CA PRO A 72 5.10 -12.42 4.55
C PRO A 72 3.91 -11.51 4.89
N GLY A 73 2.77 -11.80 4.34
CA GLY A 73 1.56 -11.06 4.61
C GLY A 73 0.39 -11.99 4.86
N PHE A 74 -0.65 -11.42 5.40
CA PHE A 74 -1.94 -12.05 5.54
C PHE A 74 -2.89 -11.41 4.54
N THR A 75 -3.51 -12.23 3.69
CA THR A 75 -4.47 -11.80 2.69
C THR A 75 -5.83 -12.41 2.96
N PHE A 76 -6.87 -11.60 2.92
CA PHE A 76 -8.25 -12.02 3.00
C PHE A 76 -8.91 -11.73 1.65
N PHE A 77 -9.43 -12.77 1.01
CA PHE A 77 -10.09 -12.69 -0.28
C PHE A 77 -11.61 -12.51 -0.17
N GLU A 78 -12.24 -12.07 -1.26
CA GLU A 78 -13.69 -11.89 -1.32
C GLU A 78 -14.45 -13.20 -1.16
N ASP A 79 -13.88 -14.31 -1.61
CA ASP A 79 -14.44 -15.66 -1.42
C ASP A 79 -14.33 -16.20 0.02
N ARG A 80 -13.88 -15.33 0.97
CA ARG A 80 -13.70 -15.61 2.40
C ARG A 80 -12.55 -16.58 2.71
N THR A 81 -11.71 -16.89 1.76
CA THR A 81 -10.47 -17.62 2.00
C THR A 81 -9.33 -16.68 2.40
N VAL A 82 -8.29 -17.23 3.00
CA VAL A 82 -7.08 -16.49 3.37
C VAL A 82 -5.83 -17.14 2.80
N SER A 83 -4.79 -16.34 2.59
CA SER A 83 -3.46 -16.82 2.22
C SER A 83 -2.37 -16.04 2.95
N PHE A 84 -1.22 -16.71 3.11
CA PHE A 84 0.02 -16.15 3.64
C PHE A 84 1.15 -16.16 2.61
N ASP A 85 0.84 -16.37 1.34
CA ASP A 85 1.82 -16.47 0.27
C ASP A 85 2.51 -15.14 -0.05
N ASN A 86 3.61 -15.26 -0.79
CA ASN A 86 4.32 -14.12 -1.32
C ASN A 86 3.41 -13.32 -2.25
N ARG A 87 3.67 -12.02 -2.31
CA ARG A 87 2.90 -11.07 -3.12
C ARG A 87 3.75 -10.43 -4.19
N SER A 88 3.12 -10.05 -5.27
CA SER A 88 3.67 -9.16 -6.28
C SER A 88 2.66 -8.10 -6.68
N PHE A 89 3.15 -7.00 -7.23
CA PHE A 89 2.32 -5.89 -7.70
C PHE A 89 2.73 -5.48 -9.10
N THR A 90 1.74 -5.23 -9.94
CA THR A 90 1.90 -4.58 -11.24
C THR A 90 0.77 -3.59 -11.46
N GLY A 91 1.12 -2.36 -11.79
CA GLY A 91 0.15 -1.32 -12.13
C GLY A 91 0.47 -0.70 -13.48
N TYR A 92 -0.54 -0.36 -14.24
CA TYR A 92 -0.38 0.25 -15.55
C TYR A 92 -1.33 1.42 -15.75
N LEU A 93 -0.81 2.48 -16.36
CA LEU A 93 -1.59 3.51 -17.03
C LEU A 93 -1.57 3.20 -18.53
N LYS A 94 -2.72 2.97 -19.13
CA LYS A 94 -2.88 2.75 -20.57
C LYS A 94 -3.26 4.07 -21.25
N VAL A 95 -2.41 4.47 -22.18
CA VAL A 95 -2.62 5.63 -23.04
C VAL A 95 -2.69 5.14 -24.46
N ASN A 96 -3.84 5.28 -25.11
CA ASN A 96 -4.12 4.61 -26.37
C ASN A 96 -3.82 3.09 -26.27
N ASP A 97 -2.88 2.58 -27.04
CA ASP A 97 -2.49 1.14 -27.03
C ASP A 97 -1.19 0.88 -26.26
N THR A 98 -0.63 1.91 -25.58
CA THR A 98 0.64 1.79 -24.83
C THR A 98 0.38 1.70 -23.34
N ASP A 99 0.99 0.69 -22.71
CA ASP A 99 0.96 0.50 -21.25
C ASP A 99 2.20 1.11 -20.59
N TYR A 100 1.99 2.01 -19.66
CA TYR A 100 3.04 2.63 -18.84
C TYR A 100 2.99 2.05 -17.43
N GLU A 101 3.96 1.23 -17.09
CA GLU A 101 4.04 0.55 -15.81
C GLU A 101 4.38 1.52 -14.67
N TYR A 102 3.73 1.33 -13.51
CA TYR A 102 4.10 1.96 -12.25
C TYR A 102 4.28 0.89 -11.16
N TYR A 103 5.16 1.15 -10.19
CA TYR A 103 5.74 0.13 -9.33
C TYR A 103 5.28 0.18 -7.89
N SER A 104 4.62 1.24 -7.50
CA SER A 104 4.20 1.43 -6.11
C SER A 104 2.96 2.30 -6.02
N VAL A 105 2.26 2.21 -4.88
CA VAL A 105 1.11 3.06 -4.57
C VAL A 105 1.32 3.71 -3.21
N ASN A 106 1.22 5.03 -3.16
CA ASN A 106 1.39 5.84 -1.96
C ASN A 106 2.73 5.61 -1.23
N ASP A 107 3.74 5.12 -1.96
CA ASP A 107 5.08 4.93 -1.40
C ASP A 107 5.74 6.29 -1.16
N THR A 108 6.37 6.44 0.00
CA THR A 108 7.00 7.69 0.41
C THR A 108 8.43 7.85 -0.13
N ILE A 109 8.97 6.84 -0.80
CA ILE A 109 10.35 6.87 -1.30
C ILE A 109 10.34 6.83 -2.82
N VAL A 110 10.22 8.00 -3.42
CA VAL A 110 10.60 8.21 -4.80
C VAL A 110 12.06 8.64 -4.81
N ARG A 111 12.95 7.80 -5.29
CA ARG A 111 14.36 8.17 -5.49
C ARG A 111 14.51 8.76 -6.88
N LEU A 112 14.82 10.03 -6.93
CA LEU A 112 14.88 10.85 -8.14
C LEU A 112 16.01 10.53 -9.12
N ASN A 113 16.97 9.67 -8.77
CA ASN A 113 18.09 9.30 -9.63
C ASN A 113 18.30 7.80 -9.59
N ASN A 114 17.34 7.03 -10.08
CA ASN A 114 17.44 5.63 -9.89
C ASN A 114 17.55 4.83 -11.19
N THR A 115 18.69 4.21 -11.36
CA THR A 115 18.95 3.11 -12.30
C THR A 115 18.16 1.84 -11.97
N ASP A 116 17.40 1.82 -10.85
CA ASP A 116 16.80 0.60 -10.28
C ASP A 116 15.27 0.51 -10.45
N GLY A 117 14.67 1.23 -11.38
CA GLY A 117 13.26 1.02 -11.76
C GLY A 117 12.19 1.70 -10.88
N TYR A 118 12.55 2.73 -10.08
CA TYR A 118 11.58 3.56 -9.33
C TYR A 118 11.11 4.79 -10.11
N ASP A 119 10.92 4.64 -11.38
CA ASP A 119 10.60 5.74 -12.27
C ASP A 119 9.13 6.12 -12.29
N ALA A 120 8.27 5.36 -11.60
CA ALA A 120 6.84 5.66 -11.52
C ALA A 120 6.19 5.19 -10.20
N ASN A 121 5.42 6.09 -9.58
CA ASN A 121 4.62 5.83 -8.38
C ASN A 121 3.25 6.47 -8.50
N LEU A 122 2.22 5.77 -8.05
CA LEU A 122 0.85 6.26 -8.02
C LEU A 122 0.50 6.80 -6.63
N TYR A 123 -0.09 7.98 -6.57
CA TYR A 123 -0.69 8.53 -5.36
C TYR A 123 -2.21 8.53 -5.47
N THR A 124 -2.88 8.19 -4.40
CA THR A 124 -4.34 8.23 -4.27
C THR A 124 -4.73 9.14 -3.10
N SER A 125 -6.04 9.34 -2.87
CA SER A 125 -6.54 10.08 -1.71
C SER A 125 -6.12 9.47 -0.35
N ARG A 126 -5.56 8.27 -0.37
CA ARG A 126 -4.96 7.64 0.82
C ARG A 126 -3.57 8.18 1.14
N PHE A 127 -2.95 8.89 0.21
CA PHE A 127 -1.71 9.61 0.47
C PHE A 127 -1.98 10.85 1.34
N ARG A 128 -0.94 11.43 1.94
CA ARG A 128 -1.11 12.55 2.88
C ARG A 128 -1.39 13.87 2.21
N LYS A 129 -2.21 14.68 2.88
CA LYS A 129 -2.48 16.06 2.52
C LYS A 129 -1.32 17.02 2.83
N GLU A 130 -0.56 16.75 3.90
CA GLU A 130 0.55 17.61 4.32
C GLU A 130 1.85 16.84 4.30
N PRO A 131 2.94 17.42 3.76
CA PRO A 131 4.25 16.83 3.84
C PRO A 131 4.68 16.72 5.30
N HIS A 132 5.12 15.55 5.72
CA HIS A 132 5.77 15.39 7.02
C HIS A 132 7.19 15.94 6.93
N PRO A 133 7.65 16.77 7.90
CA PRO A 133 9.06 17.16 7.96
C PRO A 133 9.93 15.90 8.02
N GLY A 134 10.74 15.64 7.00
CA GLY A 134 11.57 14.45 6.86
C GLY A 134 10.94 13.28 6.12
N ILE A 135 9.67 13.35 5.70
CA ILE A 135 9.06 12.49 4.70
C ILE A 135 8.73 13.37 3.50
N TYR A 136 9.44 13.11 2.49
CA TYR A 136 9.44 13.68 1.19
C TYR A 136 8.13 14.37 0.80
N ASN A 137 8.20 15.68 0.72
CA ASN A 137 7.69 16.27 -0.47
C ASN A 137 8.42 15.54 -1.59
N PRO A 138 7.83 14.75 -2.44
CA PRO A 138 8.47 14.40 -3.68
C PRO A 138 8.52 15.66 -4.51
N VAL A 139 9.39 16.59 -4.11
CA VAL A 139 9.80 17.72 -4.91
C VAL A 139 10.65 17.09 -5.99
N GLY A 140 9.98 16.67 -7.06
CA GLY A 140 10.66 16.16 -8.20
C GLY A 140 11.13 17.31 -9.06
N SER A 141 12.37 17.74 -8.90
CA SER A 141 13.12 18.11 -10.08
C SER A 141 13.12 16.89 -10.98
N ASP A 142 12.80 17.06 -12.26
CA ASP A 142 12.75 16.00 -13.27
C ASP A 142 11.58 15.00 -13.23
N ALA A 143 10.50 15.31 -12.53
CA ALA A 143 9.29 14.50 -12.54
C ALA A 143 8.16 15.13 -13.37
N LEU A 144 7.40 14.28 -14.04
CA LEU A 144 6.09 14.60 -14.60
C LEU A 144 5.02 14.06 -13.66
N PHE A 145 4.02 14.86 -13.36
CA PHE A 145 2.83 14.45 -12.61
C PHE A 145 1.62 14.47 -13.53
N VAL A 146 1.02 13.31 -13.72
CA VAL A 146 -0.25 13.17 -14.43
C VAL A 146 -1.34 13.01 -13.39
N VAL A 147 -2.27 13.96 -13.34
CA VAL A 147 -3.45 13.89 -12.47
C VAL A 147 -4.62 13.37 -13.26
N GLY A 148 -5.32 12.39 -12.71
CA GLY A 148 -6.49 11.82 -13.37
C GLY A 148 -7.60 11.50 -12.40
N ARG A 149 -8.78 11.27 -12.98
CA ARG A 149 -9.99 10.87 -12.25
C ARG A 149 -10.60 9.67 -12.91
N CYS A 150 -10.80 8.60 -12.13
CA CYS A 150 -11.55 7.42 -12.56
C CYS A 150 -13.05 7.67 -12.49
N SER A 151 -13.81 6.91 -13.27
CA SER A 151 -15.27 6.86 -13.21
C SER A 151 -15.80 6.31 -11.88
N GLN A 152 -14.99 5.47 -11.22
CA GLN A 152 -15.27 4.89 -9.91
C GLN A 152 -13.99 4.71 -9.11
N GLN A 153 -14.10 4.43 -7.81
CA GLN A 153 -12.95 4.17 -6.95
C GLN A 153 -12.18 2.93 -7.43
N MET A 154 -10.87 3.07 -7.60
CA MET A 154 -9.99 1.98 -8.01
C MET A 154 -9.79 0.97 -6.88
N THR A 155 -9.96 -0.31 -7.22
CA THR A 155 -9.65 -1.46 -6.36
C THR A 155 -8.65 -2.39 -7.04
N VAL A 156 -7.91 -3.16 -6.26
CA VAL A 156 -6.95 -4.12 -6.81
C VAL A 156 -7.68 -5.31 -7.44
N ASN A 157 -7.13 -5.83 -8.53
CA ASN A 157 -7.62 -7.02 -9.25
C ASN A 157 -9.03 -6.89 -9.84
N ASP A 158 -9.50 -5.66 -10.05
CA ASP A 158 -10.84 -5.37 -10.61
C ASP A 158 -10.77 -4.90 -12.08
N GLY A 159 -9.70 -5.28 -12.76
CA GLY A 159 -9.49 -4.96 -14.17
C GLY A 159 -9.05 -3.53 -14.43
N TRP A 160 -9.52 -2.97 -15.51
CA TRP A 160 -9.20 -1.63 -15.97
C TRP A 160 -10.28 -0.63 -15.59
N PHE A 161 -9.87 0.49 -15.03
CA PHE A 161 -10.73 1.62 -14.70
C PHE A 161 -10.59 2.70 -15.77
N ASP A 162 -11.70 3.10 -16.35
CA ASP A 162 -11.73 4.26 -17.25
C ASP A 162 -11.48 5.53 -16.45
N ALA A 163 -10.66 6.40 -17.00
CA ALA A 163 -10.24 7.64 -16.34
C ALA A 163 -10.04 8.76 -17.35
N THR A 164 -10.06 9.98 -16.85
CA THR A 164 -9.76 11.19 -17.63
C THR A 164 -8.58 11.92 -16.99
N VAL A 165 -7.65 12.40 -17.80
CA VAL A 165 -6.55 13.27 -17.37
C VAL A 165 -7.11 14.64 -17.02
N THR A 166 -6.97 15.07 -15.76
CA THR A 166 -7.51 16.36 -15.27
C THR A 166 -6.47 17.46 -15.16
N ALA A 167 -5.20 17.10 -14.98
CA ALA A 167 -4.08 18.04 -15.01
C ALA A 167 -2.77 17.31 -15.36
N ILE A 168 -1.82 18.07 -15.89
CA ILE A 168 -0.44 17.63 -16.10
C ILE A 168 0.46 18.71 -15.53
N VAL A 169 1.36 18.34 -14.62
CA VAL A 169 2.34 19.25 -14.02
C VAL A 169 3.73 18.75 -14.38
N ASP A 170 4.43 19.56 -15.18
CA ASP A 170 5.74 19.20 -15.71
C ASP A 170 6.86 19.87 -14.91
N GLY A 171 7.56 19.08 -14.10
CA GLY A 171 8.71 19.49 -13.31
C GLY A 171 10.07 19.06 -13.89
N ARG A 172 10.11 18.54 -15.11
CA ARG A 172 11.30 17.93 -15.72
C ARG A 172 12.48 18.85 -15.99
N ASN A 173 12.31 20.15 -15.90
CA ASN A 173 13.39 21.13 -16.20
C ASN A 173 13.98 21.75 -14.92
N GLY A 174 14.03 21.01 -13.84
CA GLY A 174 14.59 21.50 -12.57
C GLY A 174 13.68 22.42 -11.78
N ALA A 175 12.44 22.64 -12.24
CA ALA A 175 11.44 23.35 -11.46
C ALA A 175 11.08 22.53 -10.22
N SER A 176 11.11 23.17 -9.06
CA SER A 176 10.56 22.57 -7.84
C SER A 176 9.05 22.57 -7.95
N VAL A 177 8.47 21.41 -8.20
CA VAL A 177 7.01 21.25 -8.33
C VAL A 177 6.51 20.44 -7.15
N GLU A 178 5.49 20.96 -6.47
CA GLU A 178 4.79 20.19 -5.44
C GLU A 178 3.95 19.09 -6.09
N VAL A 179 3.90 17.92 -5.46
CA VAL A 179 2.99 16.86 -5.90
C VAL A 179 1.57 17.36 -5.79
N PRO A 180 0.79 17.32 -6.88
CA PRO A 180 -0.63 17.65 -6.83
C PRO A 180 -1.31 16.74 -5.79
N PHE A 181 -2.03 17.34 -4.88
CA PHE A 181 -2.76 16.59 -3.87
C PHE A 181 -4.17 16.27 -4.35
N VAL A 182 -4.62 15.02 -4.14
CA VAL A 182 -5.96 14.58 -4.47
C VAL A 182 -6.71 14.12 -3.21
N SER A 183 -7.95 14.59 -3.04
CA SER A 183 -8.81 14.29 -1.89
C SER A 183 -9.91 13.28 -2.20
N GLU A 184 -10.35 13.24 -3.44
CA GLU A 184 -11.44 12.38 -3.87
C GLU A 184 -10.93 10.95 -4.07
N LYS A 185 -11.78 9.97 -3.71
CA LYS A 185 -11.42 8.53 -3.81
C LYS A 185 -11.22 8.05 -5.24
N THR A 186 -11.77 8.77 -6.19
CA THR A 186 -11.65 8.49 -7.63
C THR A 186 -10.43 9.15 -8.27
N ASP A 187 -9.80 10.11 -7.58
CA ASP A 187 -8.67 10.85 -8.11
C ASP A 187 -7.34 10.16 -7.81
N TRP A 188 -6.41 10.33 -8.71
CA TRP A 188 -5.05 9.81 -8.60
C TRP A 188 -4.03 10.77 -9.21
N VAL A 189 -2.77 10.61 -8.78
CA VAL A 189 -1.61 11.30 -9.36
C VAL A 189 -0.56 10.25 -9.68
N LEU A 190 -0.16 10.15 -10.92
CA LEU A 190 0.99 9.34 -11.34
C LEU A 190 2.21 10.24 -11.45
N GLN A 191 3.22 9.99 -10.62
CA GLN A 191 4.54 10.59 -10.73
C GLN A 191 5.41 9.69 -11.59
N VAL A 192 6.05 10.25 -12.58
CA VAL A 192 7.01 9.54 -13.43
C VAL A 192 8.28 10.38 -13.64
N THR A 193 9.39 9.69 -13.85
CA THR A 193 10.70 10.30 -14.11
C THR A 193 11.37 9.69 -15.34
N GLY A 194 12.47 10.28 -15.81
CA GLY A 194 13.28 9.73 -16.88
C GLY A 194 12.56 9.65 -18.25
N GLU A 195 12.91 8.64 -19.03
CA GLU A 195 12.39 8.43 -20.39
C GLU A 195 10.86 8.24 -20.40
N LYS A 196 10.33 7.56 -19.40
CA LYS A 196 8.89 7.35 -19.23
C LYS A 196 8.14 8.66 -19.07
N ALA A 197 8.70 9.63 -18.34
CA ALA A 197 8.13 10.97 -18.20
C ALA A 197 8.12 11.71 -19.53
N ALA A 198 9.20 11.61 -20.31
CA ALA A 198 9.27 12.23 -21.63
C ALA A 198 8.24 11.63 -22.61
N ALA A 199 8.11 10.30 -22.61
CA ALA A 199 7.13 9.60 -23.44
C ALA A 199 5.68 9.98 -23.08
N LEU A 200 5.34 10.00 -21.77
CA LEU A 200 4.00 10.36 -21.31
C LEU A 200 3.66 11.84 -21.61
N ALA A 201 4.62 12.76 -21.44
CA ALA A 201 4.39 14.16 -21.74
C ALA A 201 4.15 14.42 -23.24
N ALA A 202 4.75 13.60 -24.11
CA ALA A 202 4.49 13.66 -25.56
C ALA A 202 3.15 13.04 -25.95
N ALA A 203 2.67 12.05 -25.19
CA ALA A 203 1.50 11.24 -25.51
C ALA A 203 0.20 11.78 -24.91
N LEU A 204 0.26 12.60 -23.84
CA LEU A 204 -0.91 12.99 -23.04
C LEU A 204 -1.16 14.50 -23.06
N LYS A 205 -2.43 14.84 -23.03
CA LYS A 205 -2.93 16.19 -22.73
C LYS A 205 -4.11 16.13 -21.75
N VAL A 206 -4.42 17.24 -21.13
CA VAL A 206 -5.60 17.39 -20.27
C VAL A 206 -6.86 17.13 -21.08
N GLY A 207 -7.75 16.32 -20.52
CA GLY A 207 -9.00 15.89 -21.16
C GLY A 207 -8.90 14.53 -21.85
N ASP A 208 -7.71 13.96 -22.02
CA ASP A 208 -7.56 12.64 -22.65
C ASP A 208 -8.19 11.53 -21.80
N ALA A 209 -8.85 10.60 -22.50
CA ALA A 209 -9.32 9.36 -21.92
C ALA A 209 -8.17 8.36 -21.80
N VAL A 210 -8.02 7.78 -20.62
CA VAL A 210 -7.00 6.78 -20.30
C VAL A 210 -7.63 5.65 -19.50
N ARG A 211 -6.89 4.56 -19.32
CA ARG A 211 -7.28 3.48 -18.39
C ARG A 211 -6.17 3.19 -17.41
N ILE A 212 -6.54 2.86 -16.19
CA ILE A 212 -5.59 2.54 -15.12
C ILE A 212 -5.99 1.24 -14.45
N ASN A 213 -5.02 0.45 -13.98
CA ASN A 213 -5.28 -0.74 -13.18
C ASN A 213 -4.26 -0.89 -12.05
N ALA A 214 -4.58 -1.74 -11.09
CA ALA A 214 -3.69 -2.13 -9.98
C ALA A 214 -3.88 -3.63 -9.73
N ASN A 215 -2.87 -4.45 -10.03
CA ASN A 215 -2.96 -5.89 -9.90
C ASN A 215 -2.02 -6.40 -8.81
N VAL A 216 -2.54 -7.24 -7.94
CA VAL A 216 -1.80 -7.89 -6.85
C VAL A 216 -1.99 -9.40 -6.98
N SER A 217 -0.89 -10.14 -7.09
CA SER A 217 -0.90 -11.59 -7.01
C SER A 217 -0.40 -12.05 -5.65
N ILE A 218 -1.06 -13.03 -5.07
CA ILE A 218 -0.67 -13.70 -3.83
C ILE A 218 -0.31 -15.15 -4.18
N GLY A 219 0.98 -15.47 -4.17
CA GLY A 219 1.48 -16.68 -4.80
C GLY A 219 1.14 -16.70 -6.30
N SER A 220 0.47 -17.74 -6.76
CA SER A 220 -0.03 -17.87 -8.15
C SER A 220 -1.48 -17.38 -8.32
N VAL A 221 -2.08 -16.78 -7.29
CA VAL A 221 -3.51 -16.43 -7.26
C VAL A 221 -3.70 -14.94 -7.44
N SER A 222 -4.57 -14.56 -8.38
CA SER A 222 -5.02 -13.19 -8.63
C SER A 222 -6.53 -13.10 -8.40
N LYS A 223 -6.96 -13.32 -7.15
CA LYS A 223 -8.36 -13.15 -6.72
C LYS A 223 -8.60 -11.74 -6.24
N GLN A 224 -9.87 -11.36 -6.14
CA GLN A 224 -10.28 -10.12 -5.49
C GLN A 224 -9.86 -10.12 -4.02
N ILE A 225 -9.11 -9.09 -3.63
CA ILE A 225 -8.56 -8.95 -2.28
C ILE A 225 -9.41 -7.96 -1.50
N ILE A 226 -9.96 -8.41 -0.36
CA ILE A 226 -10.64 -7.50 0.57
C ILE A 226 -9.61 -6.79 1.46
N MET A 227 -8.64 -7.54 2.00
CA MET A 227 -7.64 -6.99 2.89
C MET A 227 -6.30 -7.71 2.70
N HIS A 228 -5.24 -6.94 2.72
CA HIS A 228 -3.89 -7.46 2.87
C HIS A 228 -3.12 -6.60 3.87
N ASN A 229 -2.31 -7.27 4.70
CA ASN A 229 -1.39 -6.59 5.59
C ASN A 229 -0.08 -7.38 5.72
N SER A 230 1.04 -6.69 5.61
CA SER A 230 2.35 -7.30 5.75
C SER A 230 2.66 -7.62 7.21
N SER A 231 3.31 -8.75 7.44
CA SER A 231 3.77 -9.23 8.73
C SER A 231 5.30 -9.25 8.83
N MET A 232 5.85 -9.66 9.97
CA MET A 232 7.30 -9.73 10.18
C MET A 232 7.85 -11.09 9.79
N TYR A 233 7.25 -12.15 10.30
CA TYR A 233 7.74 -13.51 10.16
C TYR A 233 6.63 -14.47 9.76
N ARG A 234 7.02 -15.52 9.04
CA ARG A 234 6.21 -16.70 8.79
C ARG A 234 6.88 -17.87 9.52
N PHE A 235 6.44 -18.17 10.72
CA PHE A 235 7.03 -19.22 11.55
C PHE A 235 6.43 -20.62 11.32
N LEU A 236 5.26 -20.71 10.69
CA LEU A 236 4.63 -21.97 10.30
C LEU A 236 4.27 -21.94 8.81
N ASN A 237 4.71 -22.93 8.05
CA ASN A 237 4.45 -23.05 6.63
C ASN A 237 4.10 -24.48 6.24
N GLY A 238 2.84 -24.71 5.84
CA GLY A 238 2.37 -26.04 5.47
C GLY A 238 2.54 -27.07 6.60
N GLY A 239 2.33 -26.67 7.86
CA GLY A 239 2.53 -27.51 9.03
C GLY A 239 3.99 -27.64 9.49
N ASN A 240 4.96 -27.11 8.72
CA ASN A 240 6.36 -27.16 9.09
C ASN A 240 6.78 -25.90 9.85
N TRP A 241 7.51 -26.10 10.94
CA TRP A 241 8.06 -25.01 11.74
C TRP A 241 9.27 -24.38 11.07
N ASN A 242 9.22 -23.06 10.88
CA ASN A 242 10.38 -22.28 10.48
C ASN A 242 10.96 -21.60 11.72
N ALA A 243 12.19 -21.91 12.07
CA ALA A 243 12.86 -21.25 13.19
C ALA A 243 12.96 -19.75 12.93
N VAL A 244 12.43 -18.97 13.85
CA VAL A 244 12.60 -17.51 13.89
C VAL A 244 13.59 -17.22 15.01
N ASN A 245 14.76 -16.76 14.64
CA ASN A 245 15.85 -16.52 15.59
C ASN A 245 15.75 -15.08 16.12
N ASP A 246 14.77 -14.83 16.98
CA ASP A 246 14.62 -13.54 17.68
C ASP A 246 14.61 -13.82 19.19
N ALA A 247 15.74 -13.51 19.85
CA ALA A 247 15.89 -13.71 21.29
C ALA A 247 15.23 -12.60 22.12
N THR A 248 14.56 -11.66 21.51
CA THR A 248 13.95 -10.53 22.21
C THR A 248 12.59 -10.92 22.75
N LEU A 249 12.46 -11.02 24.07
CA LEU A 249 11.17 -11.22 24.73
C LEU A 249 10.28 -9.99 24.58
N MET A 250 9.14 -10.14 23.91
CA MET A 250 8.21 -9.05 23.68
C MET A 250 6.76 -9.54 23.52
N PRO A 251 5.77 -8.65 23.71
CA PRO A 251 4.40 -8.96 23.34
C PRO A 251 4.35 -9.30 21.85
N ALA A 252 3.63 -10.34 21.50
CA ALA A 252 3.52 -10.79 20.12
C ALA A 252 2.06 -11.01 19.70
N THR A 253 1.78 -10.76 18.43
CA THR A 253 0.50 -11.12 17.83
C THR A 253 0.74 -12.00 16.62
N CYS A 254 -0.05 -13.05 16.49
CA CYS A 254 0.07 -14.01 15.42
C CYS A 254 -1.29 -14.22 14.75
N ILE A 255 -1.26 -14.46 13.45
CA ILE A 255 -2.41 -14.90 12.67
C ILE A 255 -2.05 -16.21 12.02
N GLY A 256 -2.93 -17.19 12.14
CA GLY A 256 -2.81 -18.48 11.47
C GLY A 256 -4.11 -18.90 10.83
N ALA A 257 -4.04 -19.80 9.86
CA ALA A 257 -5.20 -20.41 9.25
C ALA A 257 -4.97 -21.92 9.06
N ASP A 258 -6.06 -22.64 8.88
CA ASP A 258 -6.01 -24.02 8.41
C ASP A 258 -5.51 -24.10 6.95
N GLN A 259 -5.24 -25.30 6.47
CA GLN A 259 -4.73 -25.52 5.12
C GLN A 259 -5.74 -25.05 4.03
N ALA A 260 -7.01 -25.13 4.33
CA ALA A 260 -8.08 -24.68 3.40
C ALA A 260 -8.24 -23.15 3.39
N GLY A 261 -7.65 -22.44 4.37
CA GLY A 261 -7.79 -21.00 4.50
C GLY A 261 -9.18 -20.54 4.96
N THR A 262 -9.97 -21.43 5.54
CA THR A 262 -11.36 -21.15 5.94
C THR A 262 -11.52 -20.89 7.44
N THR A 263 -10.58 -21.34 8.25
CA THR A 263 -10.54 -21.11 9.70
C THR A 263 -9.36 -20.23 10.04
N VAL A 264 -9.60 -19.07 10.63
CA VAL A 264 -8.55 -18.13 11.04
C VAL A 264 -8.45 -18.13 12.56
N LYS A 265 -7.22 -18.21 13.07
CA LYS A 265 -6.89 -18.07 14.48
C LYS A 265 -6.11 -16.78 14.70
N LEU A 266 -6.57 -15.98 15.65
CA LEU A 266 -5.90 -14.78 16.11
C LEU A 266 -5.32 -15.08 17.50
N VAL A 267 -4.01 -14.88 17.67
CA VAL A 267 -3.30 -15.14 18.91
C VAL A 267 -2.62 -13.86 19.37
N CYS A 268 -2.82 -13.52 20.63
CA CYS A 268 -2.13 -12.42 21.29
C CYS A 268 -1.37 -12.97 22.49
N VAL A 269 -0.10 -12.66 22.58
CA VAL A 269 0.77 -13.01 23.70
C VAL A 269 1.14 -11.73 24.43
N ASP A 270 0.81 -11.65 25.71
CA ASP A 270 1.19 -10.53 26.57
C ASP A 270 2.71 -10.55 26.83
N GLY A 271 3.24 -9.40 27.21
CA GLY A 271 4.65 -9.29 27.58
C GLY A 271 5.02 -7.88 28.02
N ARG A 272 6.26 -7.70 28.50
CA ARG A 272 6.78 -6.45 29.07
C ARG A 272 5.99 -5.96 30.27
N THR A 273 5.36 -6.88 31.01
CA THR A 273 4.71 -6.58 32.28
C THR A 273 5.58 -7.11 33.44
N SER A 274 5.24 -6.77 34.69
CA SER A 274 5.91 -7.32 35.87
C SER A 274 5.63 -8.82 36.08
N ILE A 275 4.61 -9.36 35.42
CA ILE A 275 4.16 -10.75 35.56
C ILE A 275 4.56 -11.56 34.34
N ASP A 276 4.61 -10.95 33.16
CA ASP A 276 4.84 -11.61 31.88
C ASP A 276 5.90 -10.88 31.05
N THR A 277 6.92 -11.61 30.66
CA THR A 277 8.04 -11.07 29.87
C THR A 277 7.84 -11.17 28.36
N GLY A 278 6.82 -11.91 27.92
CA GLY A 278 6.54 -12.16 26.52
C GLY A 278 7.14 -13.46 26.00
N MET A 279 7.12 -13.62 24.70
CA MET A 279 7.58 -14.81 23.97
C MET A 279 8.77 -14.47 23.07
N ASN A 280 9.73 -15.36 22.96
CA ASN A 280 10.85 -15.31 22.00
C ASN A 280 10.68 -16.32 20.87
#